data_61e1ae88e21ba42f0c1e02e5ae7720dc
#
_entry.id   61e1ae88e21ba42f0c1e02e5ae7720dc
#
_cell.length_a   1.000
_cell.length_b   1.000
_cell.length_c   1.000
_cell.angle_alpha   90.00
_cell.angle_beta   90.00
_cell.angle_gamma   90.00
#
_symmetry.space_group_name_H-M   'P 1'
#
loop_
_entity.id
_entity.type
_entity.pdbx_description
1 polymer ?
#
loop_
_entity_poly.entity_id
_entity_poly.type
_entity_poly.pdbx_seq_one_letter_code
_entity_poly.pdbx_strand_id
1 'polypeptide(L)'
;ASAQEFLAQSIIGEDIFSHLVQNTPAFKKTLDEFESPSKQNNIFVLQAEEGLEKSAWARALYLSKYSDMGEFLKIDFNRKGFVENEENDAFLKELENENNSVVYIENLNKLSEGEKSNIRHRIMIYAKKSTAKIFIGISEKEEADFMDEDGLTEITIPPLRSSLKEVPQILDETVKFFVERDGHDYRRFSLAAQNMLTKYQWPGNLRQLVDLVQVLLSRRDKEIVNVD
;
A
#
# COMPACT_ATOMS: atom_id res chain seq x y z
N ALA A 1 12.00 -0.04 -19.94
CA ALA A 1 12.04 -1.15 -19.00
C ALA A 1 11.22 -2.31 -19.58
N SER A 2 11.77 -3.51 -19.64
CA SER A 2 11.06 -4.68 -20.16
C SER A 2 9.98 -5.15 -19.16
N ALA A 3 8.99 -5.92 -19.64
CA ALA A 3 8.03 -6.59 -18.75
C ALA A 3 8.70 -7.40 -17.64
N GLN A 4 9.90 -7.97 -17.90
CA GLN A 4 10.71 -8.67 -16.91
C GLN A 4 11.30 -7.76 -15.83
N GLU A 5 11.69 -6.51 -16.14
CA GLU A 5 12.12 -5.53 -15.13
C GLU A 5 10.94 -5.05 -14.29
N PHE A 6 9.75 -5.04 -14.87
CA PHE A 6 8.51 -4.74 -14.16
C PHE A 6 8.16 -5.85 -13.15
N LEU A 7 8.21 -7.11 -13.57
CA LEU A 7 8.01 -8.29 -12.70
C LEU A 7 9.06 -8.39 -11.60
N ALA A 8 10.33 -8.12 -11.91
CA ALA A 8 11.41 -8.14 -10.91
C ALA A 8 11.21 -7.12 -9.77
N GLN A 9 10.51 -6.02 -10.03
CA GLN A 9 10.13 -5.04 -8.99
C GLN A 9 8.87 -5.42 -8.21
N SER A 10 8.04 -6.33 -8.72
CA SER A 10 6.88 -6.87 -8.01
C SER A 10 7.25 -7.99 -7.01
N ILE A 11 8.40 -8.64 -7.20
CA ILE A 11 8.96 -9.69 -6.29
C ILE A 11 9.79 -9.05 -5.15
N ILE A 12 9.65 -7.77 -4.88
CA ILE A 12 10.31 -7.14 -3.74
C ILE A 12 9.62 -7.64 -2.48
N GLY A 13 10.41 -8.22 -1.58
CA GLY A 13 9.96 -8.69 -0.28
C GLY A 13 9.21 -7.63 0.54
N GLU A 14 8.97 -7.91 1.78
CA GLU A 14 8.31 -7.01 2.71
C GLU A 14 9.01 -5.64 2.74
N ASP A 15 8.28 -4.55 2.45
CA ASP A 15 8.76 -3.19 2.64
C ASP A 15 8.32 -2.67 4.02
N ILE A 16 8.91 -1.55 4.45
CA ILE A 16 8.60 -0.97 5.76
C ILE A 16 7.10 -0.68 5.93
N PHE A 17 6.41 -0.22 4.89
CA PHE A 17 4.99 0.13 5.00
C PHE A 17 4.11 -1.10 5.14
N SER A 18 4.32 -2.15 4.35
CA SER A 18 3.60 -3.42 4.50
C SER A 18 3.92 -4.10 5.83
N HIS A 19 5.17 -4.01 6.30
CA HIS A 19 5.57 -4.46 7.64
C HIS A 19 4.78 -3.75 8.74
N LEU A 20 4.69 -2.42 8.70
CA LEU A 20 3.93 -1.63 9.68
C LEU A 20 2.43 -1.95 9.65
N VAL A 21 1.85 -2.13 8.46
CA VAL A 21 0.43 -2.51 8.33
C VAL A 21 0.16 -3.86 8.99
N GLN A 22 1.04 -4.84 8.80
CA GLN A 22 0.92 -6.18 9.38
C GLN A 22 1.13 -6.20 10.91
N ASN A 23 1.96 -5.31 11.46
CA ASN A 23 2.42 -5.37 12.84
C ASN A 23 1.78 -4.31 13.76
N THR A 24 0.97 -3.39 13.23
CA THR A 24 0.26 -2.38 14.02
C THR A 24 -1.18 -2.84 14.29
N PRO A 25 -1.62 -2.98 15.57
CA PRO A 25 -2.94 -3.54 15.89
C PRO A 25 -4.12 -2.79 15.25
N ALA A 26 -4.08 -1.45 15.24
CA ALA A 26 -5.14 -0.66 14.59
C ALA A 26 -5.22 -0.89 13.08
N PHE A 27 -4.08 -1.10 12.42
CA PHE A 27 -4.03 -1.37 10.98
C PHE A 27 -4.46 -2.79 10.64
N LYS A 28 -4.11 -3.77 11.47
CA LYS A 28 -4.62 -5.15 11.33
C LYS A 28 -6.14 -5.20 11.33
N LYS A 29 -6.79 -4.42 12.18
CA LYS A 29 -8.26 -4.34 12.20
C LYS A 29 -8.82 -3.91 10.84
N THR A 30 -8.25 -2.88 10.23
CA THR A 30 -8.67 -2.44 8.87
C THR A 30 -8.34 -3.50 7.82
N LEU A 31 -7.19 -4.19 7.95
CA LEU A 31 -6.82 -5.28 7.04
C LEU A 31 -7.82 -6.45 7.12
N ASP A 32 -8.32 -6.78 8.31
CA ASP A 32 -9.32 -7.83 8.50
C ASP A 32 -10.68 -7.47 7.88
N GLU A 33 -10.98 -6.18 7.69
CA GLU A 33 -12.20 -5.74 6.99
C GLU A 33 -12.22 -6.17 5.51
N PHE A 34 -11.05 -6.37 4.88
CA PHE A 34 -10.96 -6.88 3.50
C PHE A 34 -11.45 -8.34 3.38
N GLU A 35 -11.46 -9.08 4.48
CA GLU A 35 -11.85 -10.47 4.56
C GLU A 35 -13.27 -10.68 5.13
N SER A 36 -13.97 -9.60 5.44
CA SER A 36 -15.31 -9.70 6.05
C SER A 36 -16.27 -10.47 5.15
N PRO A 37 -16.97 -11.50 5.67
CA PRO A 37 -17.95 -12.28 4.91
C PRO A 37 -19.11 -11.46 4.34
N SER A 38 -19.36 -10.26 4.88
CA SER A 38 -20.38 -9.33 4.37
C SER A 38 -19.98 -8.71 3.02
N LYS A 39 -18.71 -8.82 2.64
CA LYS A 39 -18.16 -8.28 1.38
C LYS A 39 -17.99 -9.42 0.38
N GLN A 40 -19.06 -9.72 -0.35
CA GLN A 40 -19.10 -10.82 -1.34
C GLN A 40 -18.24 -10.55 -2.58
N ASN A 41 -17.73 -9.31 -2.72
CA ASN A 41 -16.99 -8.89 -3.89
C ASN A 41 -15.49 -9.03 -3.66
N ASN A 42 -14.75 -9.28 -4.73
CA ASN A 42 -13.30 -9.36 -4.72
C ASN A 42 -12.61 -8.09 -5.25
N ILE A 43 -13.37 -7.03 -5.53
CA ILE A 43 -12.85 -5.72 -5.96
C ILE A 43 -13.04 -4.70 -4.82
N PHE A 44 -11.93 -4.08 -4.42
CA PHE A 44 -11.85 -3.09 -3.36
C PHE A 44 -11.29 -1.78 -3.90
N VAL A 45 -11.97 -0.68 -3.62
CA VAL A 45 -11.50 0.67 -3.92
C VAL A 45 -10.91 1.26 -2.64
N LEU A 46 -9.60 1.52 -2.64
CA LEU A 46 -8.90 2.07 -1.48
C LEU A 46 -8.76 3.58 -1.59
N GLN A 47 -9.38 4.29 -0.65
CA GLN A 47 -9.20 5.72 -0.45
C GLN A 47 -8.26 5.97 0.73
N ALA A 48 -7.31 6.87 0.58
CA ALA A 48 -6.39 7.23 1.65
C ALA A 48 -5.84 8.64 1.44
N GLU A 49 -5.52 9.29 2.54
CA GLU A 49 -4.70 10.50 2.52
C GLU A 49 -3.28 10.19 2.03
N GLU A 50 -2.60 11.22 1.53
CA GLU A 50 -1.19 11.13 1.15
C GLU A 50 -0.33 10.60 2.30
N GLY A 51 0.65 9.78 1.98
CA GLY A 51 1.59 9.19 2.95
C GLY A 51 1.09 7.94 3.67
N LEU A 52 -0.11 7.41 3.34
CA LEU A 52 -0.61 6.14 3.88
C LEU A 52 -0.23 4.92 3.05
N GLU A 53 0.37 5.12 1.87
CA GLU A 53 0.92 4.04 1.02
C GLU A 53 -0.10 2.92 0.72
N LYS A 54 -1.15 3.26 -0.02
CA LYS A 54 -2.25 2.34 -0.35
C LYS A 54 -1.80 0.96 -0.84
N SER A 55 -0.75 0.91 -1.66
CA SER A 55 -0.20 -0.35 -2.17
C SER A 55 0.32 -1.27 -1.06
N ALA A 56 0.79 -0.70 0.04
CA ALA A 56 1.29 -1.47 1.18
C ALA A 56 0.19 -2.27 1.89
N TRP A 57 -1.05 -1.80 1.84
CA TRP A 57 -2.21 -2.50 2.40
C TRP A 57 -2.56 -3.75 1.59
N ALA A 58 -2.59 -3.64 0.26
CA ALA A 58 -2.78 -4.80 -0.61
C ALA A 58 -1.63 -5.80 -0.46
N ARG A 59 -0.38 -5.32 -0.37
CA ARG A 59 0.79 -6.18 -0.15
C ARG A 59 0.78 -6.84 1.22
N ALA A 60 0.39 -6.12 2.29
CA ALA A 60 0.27 -6.69 3.63
C ALA A 60 -0.75 -7.83 3.67
N LEU A 61 -1.88 -7.66 2.99
CA LEU A 61 -2.86 -8.75 2.83
C LEU A 61 -2.26 -9.94 2.09
N TYR A 62 -1.59 -9.69 0.97
CA TYR A 62 -0.91 -10.74 0.20
C TYR A 62 0.08 -11.53 1.07
N LEU A 63 1.01 -10.85 1.74
CA LEU A 63 2.04 -11.50 2.56
C LEU A 63 1.46 -12.28 3.73
N SER A 64 0.37 -11.79 4.32
CA SER A 64 -0.22 -12.43 5.49
C SER A 64 -1.13 -13.61 5.19
N LYS A 65 -1.74 -13.67 3.99
CA LYS A 65 -2.83 -14.62 3.72
C LYS A 65 -2.81 -15.28 2.34
N TYR A 66 -2.16 -14.66 1.34
CA TYR A 66 -2.29 -15.08 -0.08
C TYR A 66 -0.99 -15.46 -0.76
N SER A 67 0.16 -15.33 -0.10
CA SER A 67 1.48 -15.62 -0.68
C SER A 67 1.64 -17.07 -1.16
N ASP A 68 0.96 -18.01 -0.51
CA ASP A 68 0.98 -19.43 -0.88
C ASP A 68 -0.07 -19.78 -1.96
N MET A 69 -0.95 -18.83 -2.32
CA MET A 69 -2.07 -19.04 -3.24
C MET A 69 -1.78 -18.54 -4.65
N GLY A 70 -0.74 -17.73 -4.84
CA GLY A 70 -0.39 -17.15 -6.13
C GLY A 70 0.53 -15.94 -5.99
N GLU A 71 0.54 -15.09 -7.02
CA GLU A 71 1.44 -13.96 -7.14
C GLU A 71 0.77 -12.63 -6.76
N PHE A 72 1.60 -11.65 -6.40
CA PHE A 72 1.20 -10.25 -6.20
C PHE A 72 1.52 -9.45 -7.46
N LEU A 73 0.51 -8.90 -8.10
CA LEU A 73 0.66 -8.02 -9.25
C LEU A 73 0.40 -6.57 -8.87
N LYS A 74 1.34 -5.68 -9.17
CA LYS A 74 1.15 -4.22 -9.07
C LYS A 74 1.15 -3.59 -10.45
N ILE A 75 0.08 -2.85 -10.78
CA ILE A 75 -0.08 -2.08 -12.00
C ILE A 75 -0.11 -0.59 -11.64
N ASP A 76 0.85 0.19 -12.16
CA ASP A 76 0.95 1.64 -11.93
C ASP A 76 0.97 2.38 -13.28
N PHE A 77 -0.10 3.14 -13.56
CA PHE A 77 -0.26 3.90 -14.79
C PHE A 77 0.53 5.23 -14.83
N ASN A 78 1.26 5.58 -13.78
CA ASN A 78 2.10 6.79 -13.76
C ASN A 78 3.54 6.57 -14.27
N ARG A 79 3.91 5.37 -14.72
CA ARG A 79 5.27 5.08 -15.17
C ARG A 79 5.59 5.75 -16.52
N LYS A 80 6.78 6.37 -16.59
CA LYS A 80 7.36 6.84 -17.85
C LYS A 80 7.63 5.64 -18.77
N GLY A 81 7.04 5.63 -19.94
CA GLY A 81 7.14 4.53 -20.90
C GLY A 81 5.80 3.85 -21.18
N PHE A 82 4.74 4.30 -20.54
CA PHE A 82 3.38 3.94 -20.90
C PHE A 82 3.07 4.60 -22.28
N VAL A 83 3.40 3.89 -23.36
CA VAL A 83 3.06 4.31 -24.72
C VAL A 83 1.72 3.70 -25.08
N GLU A 84 0.80 4.57 -25.55
CA GLU A 84 -0.51 4.16 -26.04
C GLU A 84 -0.45 2.91 -26.92
N ASN A 85 -1.28 1.93 -26.63
CA ASN A 85 -1.65 0.74 -27.37
C ASN A 85 -0.86 -0.57 -27.15
N GLU A 86 0.48 -0.65 -27.19
CA GLU A 86 1.16 -1.96 -27.09
C GLU A 86 1.48 -2.40 -25.64
N GLU A 87 1.80 -1.45 -24.77
CA GLU A 87 2.09 -1.73 -23.38
C GLU A 87 0.82 -1.94 -22.55
N ASN A 88 -0.30 -1.30 -22.91
CA ASN A 88 -1.61 -1.59 -22.35
C ASN A 88 -2.01 -3.06 -22.55
N ASP A 89 -1.73 -3.63 -23.71
CA ASP A 89 -2.01 -5.05 -23.99
C ASP A 89 -1.10 -5.99 -23.18
N ALA A 90 0.15 -5.59 -22.89
CA ALA A 90 1.05 -6.38 -22.06
C ALA A 90 0.57 -6.42 -20.59
N PHE A 91 0.18 -5.26 -20.02
CA PHE A 91 -0.39 -5.19 -18.67
C PHE A 91 -1.68 -5.99 -18.52
N LEU A 92 -2.52 -5.97 -19.55
CA LEU A 92 -3.77 -6.68 -19.52
C LEU A 92 -3.56 -8.19 -19.63
N LYS A 93 -2.52 -8.65 -20.33
CA LYS A 93 -2.09 -10.04 -20.32
C LYS A 93 -1.58 -10.48 -18.94
N GLU A 94 -0.86 -9.60 -18.22
CA GLU A 94 -0.44 -9.86 -16.85
C GLU A 94 -1.64 -9.92 -15.90
N LEU A 95 -2.63 -9.02 -16.07
CA LEU A 95 -3.86 -9.07 -15.29
C LEU A 95 -4.60 -10.40 -15.50
N GLU A 96 -4.66 -10.92 -16.73
CA GLU A 96 -5.34 -12.15 -17.08
C GLU A 96 -4.57 -13.42 -16.66
N ASN A 97 -3.40 -13.30 -16.03
CA ASN A 97 -2.65 -14.42 -15.49
C ASN A 97 -3.43 -15.09 -14.35
N GLU A 98 -3.75 -16.36 -14.51
CA GLU A 98 -4.50 -17.17 -13.53
C GLU A 98 -3.75 -17.36 -12.21
N ASN A 99 -2.44 -17.08 -12.16
CA ASN A 99 -1.62 -17.23 -10.97
C ASN A 99 -1.70 -16.02 -10.01
N ASN A 100 -2.35 -14.94 -10.39
CA ASN A 100 -2.50 -13.79 -9.51
C ASN A 100 -3.43 -14.12 -8.33
N SER A 101 -2.96 -13.91 -7.10
CA SER A 101 -3.78 -14.01 -5.89
C SER A 101 -4.22 -12.65 -5.36
N VAL A 102 -3.37 -11.63 -5.53
CA VAL A 102 -3.68 -10.24 -5.21
C VAL A 102 -3.20 -9.32 -6.34
N VAL A 103 -4.06 -8.42 -6.79
CA VAL A 103 -3.77 -7.41 -7.82
C VAL A 103 -3.97 -6.02 -7.20
N TYR A 104 -3.02 -5.13 -7.37
CA TYR A 104 -3.12 -3.73 -6.97
C TYR A 104 -2.94 -2.81 -8.19
N ILE A 105 -3.88 -1.89 -8.39
CA ILE A 105 -3.93 -0.97 -9.54
C ILE A 105 -3.95 0.46 -9.01
N GLU A 106 -3.14 1.35 -9.58
CA GLU A 106 -3.11 2.76 -9.17
C GLU A 106 -2.88 3.72 -10.35
N ASN A 107 -3.15 5.01 -10.10
CA ASN A 107 -2.96 6.11 -11.05
C ASN A 107 -3.83 6.03 -12.32
N LEU A 108 -5.05 5.52 -12.19
CA LEU A 108 -6.04 5.49 -13.29
C LEU A 108 -6.35 6.88 -13.85
N ASN A 109 -6.20 7.95 -13.05
CA ASN A 109 -6.38 9.34 -13.46
C ASN A 109 -5.37 9.81 -14.53
N LYS A 110 -4.33 9.04 -14.80
CA LYS A 110 -3.36 9.31 -15.88
C LYS A 110 -3.83 8.84 -17.24
N LEU A 111 -4.92 8.10 -17.29
CA LEU A 111 -5.50 7.55 -18.50
C LEU A 111 -6.56 8.48 -19.09
N SER A 112 -6.74 8.43 -20.41
CA SER A 112 -7.88 9.04 -21.07
C SER A 112 -9.20 8.34 -20.69
N GLU A 113 -10.33 8.99 -20.86
CA GLU A 113 -11.64 8.40 -20.54
C GLU A 113 -11.92 7.11 -21.31
N GLY A 114 -11.47 7.03 -22.57
CA GLY A 114 -11.60 5.80 -23.38
C GLY A 114 -10.78 4.63 -22.82
N GLU A 115 -9.56 4.91 -22.38
CA GLU A 115 -8.68 3.90 -21.76
C GLU A 115 -9.22 3.46 -20.40
N LYS A 116 -9.67 4.39 -19.57
CA LYS A 116 -10.32 4.08 -18.29
C LYS A 116 -11.49 3.12 -18.49
N SER A 117 -12.38 3.42 -19.45
CA SER A 117 -13.54 2.58 -19.76
C SER A 117 -13.13 1.16 -20.20
N ASN A 118 -12.09 1.05 -21.04
CA ASN A 118 -11.58 -0.24 -21.48
C ASN A 118 -10.98 -1.04 -20.32
N ILE A 119 -10.13 -0.42 -19.50
CA ILE A 119 -9.51 -1.06 -18.33
C ILE A 119 -10.56 -1.50 -17.31
N ARG A 120 -11.53 -0.63 -17.00
CA ARG A 120 -12.67 -0.97 -16.15
C ARG A 120 -13.39 -2.22 -16.63
N HIS A 121 -13.76 -2.27 -17.91
CA HIS A 121 -14.43 -3.43 -18.49
C HIS A 121 -13.62 -4.71 -18.32
N ARG A 122 -12.31 -4.66 -18.54
CA ARG A 122 -11.43 -5.81 -18.39
C ARG A 122 -11.28 -6.25 -16.94
N ILE A 123 -11.15 -5.31 -15.99
CA ILE A 123 -11.12 -5.62 -14.55
C ILE A 123 -12.41 -6.36 -14.13
N MET A 124 -13.56 -5.89 -14.59
CA MET A 124 -14.85 -6.52 -14.26
C MET A 124 -14.99 -7.92 -14.86
N ILE A 125 -14.48 -8.14 -16.07
CA ILE A 125 -14.47 -9.48 -16.69
C ILE A 125 -13.53 -10.41 -15.92
N TYR A 126 -12.32 -9.94 -15.59
CA TYR A 126 -11.35 -10.70 -14.81
C TYR A 126 -11.89 -11.07 -13.43
N ALA A 127 -12.46 -10.12 -12.72
CA ALA A 127 -13.03 -10.33 -11.38
C ALA A 127 -14.13 -11.41 -11.34
N LYS A 128 -14.91 -11.55 -12.42
CA LYS A 128 -15.94 -12.60 -12.53
C LYS A 128 -15.37 -14.00 -12.72
N LYS A 129 -14.14 -14.12 -13.21
CA LYS A 129 -13.49 -15.40 -13.54
C LYS A 129 -12.40 -15.79 -12.54
N SER A 130 -11.89 -14.82 -11.79
CA SER A 130 -10.76 -14.98 -10.88
C SER A 130 -11.20 -14.93 -9.42
N THR A 131 -10.48 -15.66 -8.57
CA THR A 131 -10.59 -15.57 -7.11
C THR A 131 -9.64 -14.55 -6.51
N ALA A 132 -8.81 -13.89 -7.33
CA ALA A 132 -7.87 -12.87 -6.89
C ALA A 132 -8.59 -11.71 -6.21
N LYS A 133 -7.97 -11.16 -5.18
CA LYS A 133 -8.39 -9.90 -4.56
C LYS A 133 -7.83 -8.74 -5.38
N ILE A 134 -8.68 -7.86 -5.85
CA ILE A 134 -8.32 -6.74 -6.70
C ILE A 134 -8.48 -5.45 -5.90
N PHE A 135 -7.42 -4.67 -5.78
CA PHE A 135 -7.40 -3.40 -5.09
C PHE A 135 -7.12 -2.27 -6.08
N ILE A 136 -7.94 -1.24 -6.05
CA ILE A 136 -7.79 -0.04 -6.86
C ILE A 136 -7.53 1.13 -5.93
N GLY A 137 -6.31 1.67 -5.97
CA GLY A 137 -5.91 2.83 -5.19
C GLY A 137 -6.35 4.11 -5.88
N ILE A 138 -7.20 4.90 -5.22
CA ILE A 138 -7.63 6.22 -5.68
C ILE A 138 -7.10 7.31 -4.76
N SER A 139 -6.71 8.46 -5.32
CA SER A 139 -6.18 9.61 -4.58
C SER A 139 -7.25 10.66 -4.30
N GLU A 140 -8.24 10.78 -5.17
CA GLU A 140 -9.28 11.81 -5.10
C GLU A 140 -10.68 11.19 -5.31
N LYS A 141 -11.71 11.88 -4.82
CA LYS A 141 -13.10 11.44 -4.91
C LYS A 141 -13.59 11.31 -6.37
N GLU A 142 -13.01 12.09 -7.28
CA GLU A 142 -13.35 12.05 -8.70
C GLU A 142 -12.96 10.73 -9.37
N GLU A 143 -11.93 10.04 -8.85
CA GLU A 143 -11.58 8.70 -9.33
C GLU A 143 -12.61 7.64 -8.90
N ALA A 144 -13.34 7.87 -7.81
CA ALA A 144 -14.37 6.95 -7.34
C ALA A 144 -15.57 6.89 -8.29
N ASP A 145 -15.90 8.01 -8.94
CA ASP A 145 -17.01 8.07 -9.93
C ASP A 145 -16.74 7.17 -11.13
N PHE A 146 -15.47 6.84 -11.38
CA PHE A 146 -15.05 5.86 -12.40
C PHE A 146 -15.62 4.46 -12.13
N MET A 147 -15.92 4.14 -10.88
CA MET A 147 -16.27 2.81 -10.41
C MET A 147 -17.73 2.74 -9.92
N ASP A 148 -18.60 3.62 -10.40
CA ASP A 148 -20.04 3.66 -10.03
C ASP A 148 -20.80 2.43 -10.59
N GLU A 149 -20.46 1.25 -10.06
CA GLU A 149 -21.11 -0.02 -10.39
C GLU A 149 -21.37 -0.87 -9.14
N ASP A 150 -22.48 -1.61 -9.18
CA ASP A 150 -22.79 -2.65 -8.21
C ASP A 150 -21.65 -3.71 -8.21
N GLY A 151 -21.11 -3.99 -7.06
CA GLY A 151 -20.09 -5.04 -6.91
C GLY A 151 -18.72 -4.58 -6.43
N LEU A 152 -18.54 -3.31 -6.11
CA LEU A 152 -17.32 -2.77 -5.51
C LEU A 152 -17.45 -2.63 -4.00
N THR A 153 -16.33 -2.72 -3.32
CA THR A 153 -16.25 -2.41 -1.89
C THR A 153 -15.31 -1.24 -1.67
N GLU A 154 -15.85 -0.11 -1.24
CA GLU A 154 -15.04 1.05 -0.85
C GLU A 154 -14.49 0.88 0.56
N ILE A 155 -13.21 1.17 0.73
CA ILE A 155 -12.52 1.16 2.02
C ILE A 155 -11.69 2.42 2.15
N THR A 156 -11.98 3.19 3.18
CA THR A 156 -11.16 4.35 3.56
C THR A 156 -10.13 3.93 4.59
N ILE A 157 -8.85 4.05 4.24
CA ILE A 157 -7.76 3.80 5.17
C ILE A 157 -7.68 4.96 6.15
N PRO A 158 -7.78 4.70 7.48
CA PRO A 158 -7.77 5.77 8.47
C PRO A 158 -6.40 6.46 8.52
N PRO A 159 -6.37 7.79 8.67
CA PRO A 159 -5.11 8.53 8.83
C PRO A 159 -4.44 8.19 10.16
N LEU A 160 -3.10 8.36 10.23
CA LEU A 160 -2.30 8.02 11.43
C LEU A 160 -2.80 8.74 12.69
N ARG A 161 -3.30 9.98 12.55
CA ARG A 161 -3.87 10.73 13.69
C ARG A 161 -5.08 10.06 14.36
N SER A 162 -5.73 9.12 13.68
CA SER A 162 -6.81 8.31 14.27
C SER A 162 -6.30 7.22 15.22
N SER A 163 -5.00 6.96 15.22
CA SER A 163 -4.36 5.89 16.02
C SER A 163 -3.07 6.35 16.70
N LEU A 164 -3.04 7.59 17.22
CA LEU A 164 -1.85 8.20 17.83
C LEU A 164 -1.25 7.39 18.98
N LYS A 165 -2.05 6.61 19.69
CA LYS A 165 -1.59 5.68 20.74
C LYS A 165 -0.65 4.58 20.21
N GLU A 166 -0.72 4.26 18.93
CA GLU A 166 0.13 3.26 18.27
C GLU A 166 1.49 3.85 17.85
N VAL A 167 1.65 5.18 17.83
CA VAL A 167 2.88 5.85 17.36
C VAL A 167 4.15 5.34 18.05
N PRO A 168 4.22 5.13 19.37
CA PRO A 168 5.42 4.58 20.00
C PRO A 168 5.81 3.20 19.46
N GLN A 169 4.84 2.32 19.23
CA GLN A 169 5.08 1.00 18.64
C GLN A 169 5.53 1.11 17.18
N ILE A 170 4.88 1.98 16.39
CA ILE A 170 5.25 2.20 14.99
C ILE A 170 6.68 2.73 14.88
N LEU A 171 7.10 3.66 15.76
CA LEU A 171 8.48 4.15 15.83
C LEU A 171 9.47 3.01 16.12
N ASP A 172 9.19 2.18 17.11
CA ASP A 172 10.06 1.07 17.49
C ASP A 172 10.16 0.02 16.37
N GLU A 173 9.05 -0.39 15.78
CA GLU A 173 9.04 -1.30 14.64
C GLU A 173 9.79 -0.74 13.41
N THR A 174 9.67 0.56 13.16
CA THR A 174 10.40 1.24 12.07
C THR A 174 11.91 1.23 12.33
N VAL A 175 12.33 1.52 13.55
CA VAL A 175 13.76 1.44 13.94
C VAL A 175 14.29 0.03 13.77
N LYS A 176 13.60 -0.98 14.31
CA LYS A 176 14.00 -2.38 14.19
C LYS A 176 14.15 -2.82 12.74
N PHE A 177 13.18 -2.49 11.91
CA PHE A 177 13.20 -2.82 10.50
C PHE A 177 14.46 -2.28 9.79
N PHE A 178 14.81 -1.00 9.99
CA PHE A 178 16.00 -0.41 9.38
C PHE A 178 17.31 -0.89 10.00
N VAL A 179 17.33 -1.21 11.29
CA VAL A 179 18.49 -1.83 11.94
C VAL A 179 18.77 -3.20 11.32
N GLU A 180 17.77 -4.04 11.14
CA GLU A 180 17.90 -5.37 10.55
C GLU A 180 18.25 -5.33 9.06
N ARG A 181 17.57 -4.46 8.30
CA ARG A 181 17.75 -4.39 6.85
C ARG A 181 19.02 -3.68 6.42
N ASP A 182 19.34 -2.56 7.05
CA ASP A 182 20.39 -1.63 6.59
C ASP A 182 21.62 -1.64 7.48
N GLY A 183 21.60 -2.39 8.59
CA GLY A 183 22.72 -2.48 9.54
C GLY A 183 22.95 -1.19 10.33
N HIS A 184 21.90 -0.37 10.53
CA HIS A 184 21.99 0.81 11.39
C HIS A 184 22.16 0.41 12.86
N ASP A 185 22.78 1.29 13.65
CA ASP A 185 22.80 1.15 15.10
C ASP A 185 21.39 1.34 15.67
N TYR A 186 20.99 0.46 16.59
CA TYR A 186 19.71 0.58 17.26
C TYR A 186 19.62 1.87 18.07
N ARG A 187 18.52 2.59 17.92
CA ARG A 187 18.20 3.81 18.68
C ARG A 187 16.81 3.72 19.25
N ARG A 188 16.65 4.21 20.46
CA ARG A 188 15.35 4.33 21.13
C ARG A 188 14.96 5.79 21.30
N PHE A 189 13.68 6.05 21.27
CA PHE A 189 13.14 7.36 21.58
C PHE A 189 13.01 7.50 23.10
N SER A 190 13.44 8.65 23.64
CA SER A 190 13.17 9.00 25.04
C SER A 190 11.66 9.10 25.28
N LEU A 191 11.23 8.95 26.54
CA LEU A 191 9.82 9.08 26.91
C LEU A 191 9.28 10.48 26.53
N ALA A 192 10.08 11.51 26.67
CA ALA A 192 9.72 12.88 26.29
C ALA A 192 9.48 12.99 24.77
N ALA A 193 10.38 12.41 23.95
CA ALA A 193 10.22 12.37 22.50
C ALA A 193 8.97 11.57 22.08
N GLN A 194 8.75 10.40 22.67
CA GLN A 194 7.54 9.59 22.40
C GLN A 194 6.26 10.38 22.74
N ASN A 195 6.20 11.05 23.88
CA ASN A 195 5.05 11.84 24.31
C ASN A 195 4.78 13.01 23.34
N MET A 196 5.82 13.66 22.82
CA MET A 196 5.69 14.72 21.84
C MET A 196 5.16 14.16 20.50
N LEU A 197 5.75 13.08 20.02
CA LEU A 197 5.38 12.46 18.73
C LEU A 197 3.98 11.87 18.75
N THR A 198 3.51 11.38 19.90
CA THR A 198 2.13 10.89 20.11
C THR A 198 1.09 12.01 20.05
N LYS A 199 1.49 13.26 20.30
CA LYS A 199 0.60 14.42 20.20
C LYS A 199 0.64 15.11 18.84
N TYR A 200 1.60 14.76 18.01
CA TYR A 200 1.73 15.34 16.68
C TYR A 200 0.66 14.76 15.73
N GLN A 201 0.13 15.57 14.81
CA GLN A 201 -1.02 15.19 13.97
C GLN A 201 -0.64 14.37 12.73
N TRP A 202 0.64 14.31 12.41
CA TRP A 202 1.17 13.53 11.29
C TRP A 202 0.46 13.81 9.95
N PRO A 203 0.50 15.05 9.43
CA PRO A 203 -0.17 15.39 8.17
C PRO A 203 0.36 14.59 6.97
N GLY A 204 1.61 14.12 7.00
CA GLY A 204 2.21 13.24 6.02
C GLY A 204 2.10 11.75 6.40
N ASN A 205 1.29 11.40 7.40
CA ASN A 205 0.96 10.04 7.79
C ASN A 205 2.19 9.14 8.03
N LEU A 206 2.13 7.86 7.66
CA LEU A 206 3.20 6.88 7.84
C LEU A 206 4.50 7.26 7.11
N ARG A 207 4.40 7.84 5.92
CA ARG A 207 5.59 8.28 5.17
C ARG A 207 6.37 9.31 5.96
N GLN A 208 5.72 10.31 6.51
CA GLN A 208 6.37 11.33 7.33
C GLN A 208 7.07 10.72 8.55
N LEU A 209 6.42 9.76 9.22
CA LEU A 209 7.00 9.07 10.37
C LEU A 209 8.23 8.25 9.97
N VAL A 210 8.13 7.47 8.90
CA VAL A 210 9.23 6.64 8.39
C VAL A 210 10.42 7.52 7.96
N ASP A 211 10.16 8.60 7.22
CA ASP A 211 11.20 9.55 6.79
C ASP A 211 11.90 10.20 7.99
N LEU A 212 11.15 10.56 9.03
CA LEU A 212 11.72 11.07 10.29
C LEU A 212 12.67 10.05 10.91
N VAL A 213 12.27 8.79 11.04
CA VAL A 213 13.11 7.73 11.61
C VAL A 213 14.37 7.51 10.78
N GLN A 214 14.27 7.48 9.46
CA GLN A 214 15.44 7.33 8.58
C GLN A 214 16.44 8.48 8.76
N VAL A 215 15.97 9.72 8.81
CA VAL A 215 16.82 10.89 9.08
C VAL A 215 17.51 10.76 10.43
N LEU A 216 16.81 10.35 11.47
CA LEU A 216 17.37 10.20 12.81
C LEU A 216 18.40 9.05 12.88
N LEU A 217 18.16 7.92 12.21
CA LEU A 217 19.10 6.81 12.14
C LEU A 217 20.36 7.15 11.34
N SER A 218 20.28 8.03 10.35
CA SER A 218 21.43 8.48 9.57
C SER A 218 22.38 9.41 10.37
N ARG A 219 21.89 10.03 11.44
CA ARG A 219 22.71 10.87 12.35
C ARG A 219 23.40 9.99 13.37
N ARG A 220 24.73 9.99 13.42
CA ARG A 220 25.54 9.03 14.21
C ARG A 220 25.83 9.45 15.66
N ASP A 221 25.14 10.44 16.19
CA ASP A 221 25.66 11.18 17.36
C ASP A 221 25.12 10.71 18.73
N LYS A 222 24.02 9.95 18.80
CA LYS A 222 23.46 9.52 20.11
C LYS A 222 22.62 8.25 19.99
N GLU A 223 22.70 7.37 21.00
CA GLU A 223 21.87 6.16 21.13
C GLU A 223 20.40 6.47 21.46
N ILE A 224 20.13 7.65 22.03
CA ILE A 224 18.81 8.07 22.48
C ILE A 224 18.39 9.31 21.70
N VAL A 225 17.21 9.27 21.09
CA VAL A 225 16.58 10.41 20.43
C VAL A 225 15.83 11.24 21.49
N ASN A 226 16.26 12.48 21.70
CA ASN A 226 15.65 13.44 22.61
C ASN A 226 14.87 14.53 21.85
N VAL A 227 14.24 15.43 22.60
CA VAL A 227 13.40 16.56 22.13
C VAL A 227 14.23 17.83 21.92
N ASP A 228 15.52 17.77 21.69
CA ASP A 228 16.36 18.96 21.51
C ASP A 228 16.15 19.64 20.17
#